data_b3a274760c94a565e2866b54b8d2d9d0
#
_entry.id   b3a274760c94a565e2866b54b8d2d9d0
#
_cell.length_a   1.000
_cell.length_b   1.000
_cell.length_c   1.000
_cell.angle_alpha   90.00
_cell.angle_beta   90.00
_cell.angle_gamma   90.00
#
_symmetry.space_group_name_H-M   'P 1'
#
loop_
_entity.id
_entity.type
_entity.pdbx_description
1 polymer ?
#
loop_
_entity_poly.entity_id
_entity_poly.type
_entity_poly.pdbx_seq_one_letter_code
_entity_poly.pdbx_strand_id
1 'polypeptide(L)'
;GDVYKRQNQQEAMSRKLLEGLLRDDDKKYYSVKGEAGTGKTLLLYDTVRKLPENVRKCVIHFGRRTPNIDILEHAIPCTDIITSKDLISKDMLSGYSYILVDETQRIHDDQFEWIIESAAVNPDMKAADSCINTKIVMFYDCEQILSRQEQKRAMDKRIEDIADEKYFLSDRIRTNPELSEFIRNMFDLTKRGKGYRYDCVTICYANSINEFKKLKAYYKAKQYIYIDYEKSYKNASTMYKTRKFNTYKVIGKEFDKVLTVIDGKFSYNEYGEL
;
A
#
# COMPACT_ATOMS: atom_id res chain seq x y z
N GLY A 1 -10.85 -22.78 -10.53
CA GLY A 1 -10.14 -23.35 -9.37
C GLY A 1 -9.35 -22.31 -8.57
N ASP A 2 -8.58 -21.44 -9.24
CA ASP A 2 -7.64 -20.53 -8.54
C ASP A 2 -8.31 -19.35 -7.84
N VAL A 3 -9.40 -18.83 -8.38
CA VAL A 3 -10.15 -17.71 -7.76
C VAL A 3 -10.77 -18.13 -6.43
N TYR A 4 -11.35 -19.32 -6.35
CA TYR A 4 -11.93 -19.87 -5.11
C TYR A 4 -10.85 -20.15 -4.04
N LYS A 5 -9.69 -20.66 -4.43
CA LYS A 5 -8.58 -20.87 -3.46
C LYS A 5 -8.07 -19.56 -2.88
N ARG A 6 -8.00 -18.50 -3.69
CA ARG A 6 -7.54 -17.17 -3.27
C ARG A 6 -8.53 -16.47 -2.33
N GLN A 7 -9.84 -16.58 -2.59
CA GLN A 7 -10.88 -16.09 -1.68
C GLN A 7 -10.80 -16.81 -0.32
N ASN A 8 -10.62 -18.12 -0.31
CA ASN A 8 -10.49 -18.89 0.92
C ASN A 8 -9.27 -18.50 1.76
N GLN A 9 -8.15 -18.12 1.13
CA GLN A 9 -6.96 -17.69 1.86
C GLN A 9 -7.15 -16.30 2.49
N GLN A 10 -7.77 -15.36 1.76
CA GLN A 10 -8.08 -14.03 2.33
C GLN A 10 -9.07 -14.12 3.48
N GLU A 11 -10.09 -14.93 3.35
CA GLU A 11 -11.06 -15.17 4.43
C GLU A 11 -10.38 -15.82 5.64
N ALA A 12 -9.49 -16.78 5.43
CA ALA A 12 -8.72 -17.39 6.51
C ALA A 12 -7.79 -16.40 7.19
N MET A 13 -7.16 -15.50 6.41
CA MET A 13 -6.30 -14.44 6.95
C MET A 13 -7.13 -13.40 7.71
N SER A 14 -8.24 -12.95 7.14
CA SER A 14 -9.18 -12.03 7.80
C SER A 14 -9.66 -12.58 9.14
N ARG A 15 -10.01 -13.87 9.19
CA ARG A 15 -10.42 -14.53 10.41
C ARG A 15 -9.31 -14.58 11.45
N LYS A 16 -8.09 -14.98 11.08
CA LYS A 16 -6.95 -15.04 11.99
C LYS A 16 -6.59 -13.67 12.57
N LEU A 17 -6.58 -12.64 11.72
CA LEU A 17 -6.31 -11.28 12.16
C LEU A 17 -7.40 -10.80 13.11
N LEU A 18 -8.67 -11.03 12.78
CA LEU A 18 -9.80 -10.65 13.62
C LEU A 18 -9.78 -11.40 14.96
N GLU A 19 -9.50 -12.70 14.98
CA GLU A 19 -9.31 -13.49 16.20
C GLU A 19 -8.20 -12.92 17.09
N GLY A 20 -7.06 -12.49 16.49
CA GLY A 20 -5.98 -11.81 17.20
C GLY A 20 -6.43 -10.49 17.81
N LEU A 21 -7.13 -9.67 17.03
CA LEU A 21 -7.60 -8.35 17.48
C LEU A 21 -8.67 -8.42 18.57
N LEU A 22 -9.49 -9.46 18.59
CA LEU A 22 -10.57 -9.64 19.57
C LEU A 22 -10.12 -10.38 20.83
N ARG A 23 -8.88 -10.91 20.90
CA ARG A 23 -8.37 -11.50 22.13
C ARG A 23 -8.19 -10.44 23.20
N ASP A 24 -8.53 -10.80 24.42
CA ASP A 24 -8.24 -10.03 25.62
C ASP A 24 -6.83 -10.41 26.11
N ASP A 25 -5.82 -9.84 25.47
CA ASP A 25 -4.40 -10.05 25.77
C ASP A 25 -3.63 -8.72 25.72
N ASP A 26 -2.36 -8.74 26.11
CA ASP A 26 -1.50 -7.55 26.14
C ASP A 26 -0.92 -7.17 24.77
N LYS A 27 -1.25 -7.91 23.72
CA LYS A 27 -0.75 -7.64 22.37
C LYS A 27 -1.42 -6.42 21.78
N LYS A 28 -0.61 -5.50 21.29
CA LYS A 28 -1.05 -4.21 20.76
C LYS A 28 -0.72 -3.99 19.30
N TYR A 29 0.39 -4.54 18.84
CA TYR A 29 0.95 -4.25 17.53
C TYR A 29 0.85 -5.45 16.62
N TYR A 30 0.14 -5.27 15.51
CA TYR A 30 -0.09 -6.30 14.50
C TYR A 30 0.47 -5.80 13.16
N SER A 31 1.17 -6.65 12.45
CA SER A 31 1.67 -6.32 11.13
C SER A 31 1.12 -7.24 10.06
N VAL A 32 0.75 -6.67 8.91
CA VAL A 32 0.27 -7.39 7.73
C VAL A 32 1.16 -7.01 6.56
N LYS A 33 2.12 -7.87 6.26
CA LYS A 33 3.03 -7.73 5.12
C LYS A 33 2.42 -8.35 3.89
N GLY A 34 2.55 -7.69 2.74
CA GLY A 34 2.13 -8.27 1.46
C GLY A 34 2.62 -7.44 0.29
N GLU A 35 2.88 -8.10 -0.82
CA GLU A 35 3.28 -7.44 -2.05
C GLU A 35 2.13 -6.62 -2.68
N ALA A 36 2.44 -5.86 -3.73
CA ALA A 36 1.44 -5.16 -4.52
C ALA A 36 0.36 -6.11 -5.06
N GLY A 37 -0.91 -5.73 -4.94
CA GLY A 37 -2.02 -6.52 -5.46
C GLY A 37 -2.40 -7.75 -4.63
N THR A 38 -1.84 -7.96 -3.44
CA THR A 38 -2.23 -9.05 -2.53
C THR A 38 -3.53 -8.77 -1.76
N GLY A 39 -4.12 -7.59 -1.92
CA GLY A 39 -5.40 -7.23 -1.29
C GLY A 39 -5.27 -6.68 0.13
N LYS A 40 -4.14 -6.10 0.52
CA LYS A 40 -3.93 -5.45 1.83
C LYS A 40 -5.06 -4.49 2.19
N THR A 41 -5.35 -3.52 1.33
CA THR A 41 -6.42 -2.54 1.55
C THR A 41 -7.81 -3.19 1.65
N LEU A 42 -8.06 -4.25 0.88
CA LEU A 42 -9.32 -5.01 0.98
C LEU A 42 -9.43 -5.72 2.34
N LEU A 43 -8.35 -6.37 2.77
CA LEU A 43 -8.29 -7.02 4.08
C LEU A 43 -8.45 -6.00 5.21
N LEU A 44 -7.83 -4.81 5.09
CA LEU A 44 -7.99 -3.72 6.04
C LEU A 44 -9.46 -3.37 6.24
N TYR A 45 -10.19 -3.05 5.15
CA TYR A 45 -11.59 -2.66 5.25
C TYR A 45 -12.52 -3.81 5.65
N ASP A 46 -12.23 -5.04 5.23
CA ASP A 46 -12.97 -6.22 5.68
C ASP A 46 -12.78 -6.42 7.20
N THR A 47 -11.58 -6.20 7.71
CA THR A 47 -11.29 -6.24 9.15
C THR A 47 -12.05 -5.15 9.90
N VAL A 48 -11.95 -3.88 9.46
CA VAL A 48 -12.64 -2.75 10.10
C VAL A 48 -14.16 -2.99 10.18
N ARG A 49 -14.75 -3.52 9.11
CA ARG A 49 -16.19 -3.83 9.05
C ARG A 49 -16.61 -4.93 10.02
N LYS A 50 -15.72 -5.90 10.30
CA LYS A 50 -15.98 -7.03 11.18
C LYS A 50 -15.66 -6.75 12.65
N LEU A 51 -14.93 -5.68 12.94
CA LEU A 51 -14.69 -5.24 14.31
C LEU A 51 -15.99 -4.73 14.94
N PRO A 52 -16.12 -4.76 16.30
CA PRO A 52 -17.34 -4.34 16.97
C PRO A 52 -17.80 -2.95 16.56
N GLU A 53 -19.12 -2.80 16.33
CA GLU A 53 -19.70 -1.54 15.84
C GLU A 53 -19.71 -0.43 16.89
N ASN A 54 -19.73 -0.80 18.17
CA ASN A 54 -19.83 0.12 19.30
C ASN A 54 -18.49 0.69 19.79
N VAL A 55 -17.37 0.36 19.13
CA VAL A 55 -16.05 0.87 19.49
C VAL A 55 -15.51 1.81 18.42
N ARG A 56 -14.77 2.83 18.85
CA ARG A 56 -14.16 3.78 17.92
C ARG A 56 -12.98 3.18 17.18
N LYS A 57 -12.99 3.34 15.88
CA LYS A 57 -11.96 2.85 14.96
C LYS A 57 -11.40 3.99 14.14
N CYS A 58 -10.10 3.98 13.86
CA CYS A 58 -9.45 4.92 12.96
C CYS A 58 -8.74 4.15 11.83
N VAL A 59 -8.96 4.59 10.61
CA VAL A 59 -8.18 4.14 9.45
C VAL A 59 -7.31 5.28 8.96
N ILE A 60 -6.01 5.03 8.83
CA ILE A 60 -5.03 6.02 8.35
C ILE A 60 -4.50 5.59 7.00
N HIS A 61 -4.75 6.40 5.98
CA HIS A 61 -4.20 6.18 4.64
C HIS A 61 -2.99 7.07 4.35
N PHE A 62 -1.87 6.46 3.99
CA PHE A 62 -0.70 7.17 3.47
C PHE A 62 -0.81 7.37 1.96
N GLY A 63 -1.88 8.03 1.53
CA GLY A 63 -2.19 8.37 0.16
C GLY A 63 -3.10 9.59 0.08
N ARG A 64 -3.65 9.85 -1.11
CA ARG A 64 -4.63 10.93 -1.28
C ARG A 64 -6.03 10.42 -0.96
N ARG A 65 -6.81 11.26 -0.28
CA ARG A 65 -8.24 11.03 -0.11
C ARG A 65 -8.91 10.90 -1.49
N THR A 66 -9.71 9.87 -1.66
CA THR A 66 -10.47 9.58 -2.89
C THR A 66 -11.96 9.58 -2.57
N PRO A 67 -12.86 9.82 -3.55
CA PRO A 67 -14.30 9.76 -3.31
C PRO A 67 -14.79 8.43 -2.71
N ASN A 68 -14.09 7.34 -2.98
CA ASN A 68 -14.42 6.03 -2.40
C ASN A 68 -14.17 5.97 -0.89
N ILE A 69 -13.20 6.73 -0.39
CA ILE A 69 -12.93 6.84 1.06
C ILE A 69 -14.12 7.49 1.75
N ASP A 70 -14.68 8.55 1.16
CA ASP A 70 -15.85 9.26 1.72
C ASP A 70 -17.06 8.33 1.81
N ILE A 71 -17.28 7.48 0.81
CA ILE A 71 -18.35 6.47 0.82
C ILE A 71 -18.12 5.44 1.92
N LEU A 72 -16.88 4.96 2.11
CA LEU A 72 -16.55 3.96 3.11
C LEU A 72 -16.70 4.51 4.54
N GLU A 73 -16.30 5.75 4.78
CA GLU A 73 -16.43 6.42 6.08
C GLU A 73 -17.90 6.49 6.52
N HIS A 74 -18.82 6.77 5.60
CA HIS A 74 -20.25 6.80 5.89
C HIS A 74 -20.87 5.39 6.02
N ALA A 75 -20.23 4.37 5.46
CA ALA A 75 -20.76 3.01 5.43
C ALA A 75 -20.35 2.15 6.63
N ILE A 76 -19.31 2.54 7.39
CA ILE A 76 -18.80 1.75 8.52
C ILE A 76 -19.00 2.51 9.82
N PRO A 77 -19.86 2.02 10.74
CA PRO A 77 -20.15 2.71 11.99
C PRO A 77 -18.92 2.94 12.86
N CYS A 78 -18.91 4.07 13.58
CA CYS A 78 -17.85 4.46 14.55
C CYS A 78 -16.43 4.37 13.95
N THR A 79 -16.27 4.75 12.67
CA THR A 79 -15.00 4.68 11.96
C THR A 79 -14.66 6.03 11.37
N ASP A 80 -13.54 6.59 11.79
CA ASP A 80 -12.96 7.80 11.21
C ASP A 80 -11.88 7.37 10.18
N ILE A 81 -11.92 7.94 8.98
CA ILE A 81 -10.92 7.67 7.94
C ILE A 81 -10.14 8.95 7.65
N ILE A 82 -8.87 8.96 7.99
CA ILE A 82 -7.99 10.11 7.82
C ILE A 82 -6.85 9.80 6.84
N THR A 83 -6.29 10.84 6.26
CA THR A 83 -5.07 10.70 5.44
C THR A 83 -3.84 11.14 6.23
N SER A 84 -2.65 10.79 5.74
CA SER A 84 -1.39 11.22 6.36
C SER A 84 -1.28 12.75 6.51
N LYS A 85 -1.98 13.52 5.69
CA LYS A 85 -1.99 14.99 5.77
C LYS A 85 -2.87 15.50 6.90
N ASP A 86 -3.88 14.74 7.25
CA ASP A 86 -4.83 15.08 8.31
C ASP A 86 -4.23 14.75 9.69
N LEU A 87 -3.30 13.81 9.76
CA LEU A 87 -2.60 13.42 10.99
C LEU A 87 -1.51 14.45 11.32
N ILE A 88 -1.86 15.48 12.08
CA ILE A 88 -1.00 16.60 12.43
C ILE A 88 -0.54 16.62 13.89
N SER A 89 -1.15 15.80 14.75
CA SER A 89 -0.76 15.67 16.15
C SER A 89 -1.14 14.30 16.73
N LYS A 90 -0.45 13.89 17.78
CA LYS A 90 -0.71 12.68 18.55
C LYS A 90 -2.12 12.66 19.16
N ASP A 91 -2.62 13.80 19.61
CA ASP A 91 -3.91 13.90 20.30
C ASP A 91 -5.09 13.46 19.43
N MET A 92 -4.93 13.54 18.10
CA MET A 92 -5.93 13.06 17.15
C MET A 92 -6.18 11.55 17.23
N LEU A 93 -5.24 10.80 17.78
CA LEU A 93 -5.32 9.34 17.89
C LEU A 93 -5.87 8.87 19.24
N SER A 94 -6.29 9.80 20.09
CA SER A 94 -6.83 9.48 21.41
C SER A 94 -8.24 8.87 21.33
N GLY A 95 -8.49 7.86 22.15
CA GLY A 95 -9.83 7.28 22.35
C GLY A 95 -10.26 6.28 21.27
N TYR A 96 -9.37 5.85 20.36
CA TYR A 96 -9.65 4.74 19.46
C TYR A 96 -9.28 3.40 20.08
N SER A 97 -10.16 2.41 19.93
CA SER A 97 -9.86 1.02 20.31
C SER A 97 -9.02 0.30 19.26
N TYR A 98 -9.18 0.70 18.00
CA TYR A 98 -8.42 0.13 16.88
C TYR A 98 -7.94 1.23 15.95
N ILE A 99 -6.66 1.16 15.57
CA ILE A 99 -6.04 2.01 14.55
C ILE A 99 -5.46 1.11 13.46
N LEU A 100 -5.96 1.24 12.24
CA LEU A 100 -5.48 0.47 11.09
C LEU A 100 -4.79 1.41 10.11
N VAL A 101 -3.56 1.10 9.76
CA VAL A 101 -2.71 1.96 8.92
C VAL A 101 -2.42 1.29 7.59
N ASP A 102 -2.85 1.90 6.49
CA ASP A 102 -2.56 1.42 5.13
C ASP A 102 -1.31 2.08 4.57
N GLU A 103 -0.52 1.35 3.80
CA GLU A 103 0.74 1.82 3.20
C GLU A 103 1.75 2.35 4.25
N THR A 104 1.88 1.66 5.38
CA THR A 104 2.67 2.09 6.53
C THR A 104 4.15 2.35 6.19
N GLN A 105 4.72 1.72 5.16
CA GLN A 105 6.09 1.99 4.71
C GLN A 105 6.33 3.44 4.26
N ARG A 106 5.27 4.21 4.04
CA ARG A 106 5.34 5.63 3.59
C ARG A 106 5.27 6.64 4.71
N ILE A 107 5.04 6.18 5.93
CA ILE A 107 4.85 7.04 7.10
C ILE A 107 6.09 7.89 7.40
N HIS A 108 5.92 9.08 7.96
CA HIS A 108 6.99 9.90 8.50
C HIS A 108 7.33 9.44 9.92
N ASP A 109 8.58 9.66 10.34
CA ASP A 109 9.07 9.18 11.63
C ASP A 109 8.25 9.71 12.81
N ASP A 110 7.92 10.99 12.81
CA ASP A 110 7.09 11.65 13.83
C ASP A 110 5.67 11.06 13.89
N GLN A 111 5.04 10.83 12.74
CA GLN A 111 3.71 10.24 12.67
C GLN A 111 3.73 8.78 13.12
N PHE A 112 4.80 8.04 12.80
CA PHE A 112 4.96 6.67 13.27
C PHE A 112 5.03 6.63 14.81
N GLU A 113 5.83 7.49 15.42
CA GLU A 113 5.91 7.58 16.88
C GLU A 113 4.55 7.93 17.49
N TRP A 114 3.80 8.89 16.95
CA TRP A 114 2.45 9.22 17.44
C TRP A 114 1.51 8.03 17.42
N ILE A 115 1.57 7.23 16.33
CA ILE A 115 0.73 6.01 16.23
C ILE A 115 1.14 4.99 17.29
N ILE A 116 2.43 4.71 17.42
CA ILE A 116 2.92 3.75 18.42
C ILE A 116 2.60 4.20 19.85
N GLU A 117 2.83 5.47 20.16
CA GLU A 117 2.53 6.04 21.46
C GLU A 117 1.03 6.04 21.80
N SER A 118 0.14 6.05 20.79
CA SER A 118 -1.31 6.00 21.02
C SER A 118 -1.77 4.69 21.66
N ALA A 119 -1.01 3.61 21.50
CA ALA A 119 -1.25 2.33 22.18
C ALA A 119 -0.56 2.23 23.55
N ALA A 120 0.32 3.18 23.90
CA ALA A 120 0.93 3.21 25.21
C ALA A 120 -0.13 3.61 26.26
N VAL A 121 -0.21 2.84 27.33
CA VAL A 121 -1.06 3.20 28.47
C VAL A 121 -0.52 4.50 29.05
N ASN A 122 -1.34 5.55 29.06
CA ASN A 122 -0.98 6.79 29.71
C ASN A 122 -1.17 6.61 31.23
N PRO A 123 -0.10 6.50 32.04
CA PRO A 123 -0.21 6.23 33.48
C PRO A 123 -0.88 7.37 34.25
N ASP A 124 -1.02 8.56 33.64
CA ASP A 124 -1.61 9.75 34.28
C ASP A 124 -3.12 9.88 34.06
N MET A 125 -3.75 9.04 33.25
CA MET A 125 -5.19 8.99 33.08
C MET A 125 -5.82 8.20 34.26
N LYS A 126 -6.21 8.92 35.28
CA LYS A 126 -6.98 8.37 36.42
C LYS A 126 -8.33 7.82 35.96
N ALA A 127 -8.46 6.54 36.07
CA ALA A 127 -9.59 5.68 36.40
C ALA A 127 -11.02 6.26 36.41
N ALA A 128 -11.52 6.80 35.30
CA ALA A 128 -12.97 7.02 35.16
C ALA A 128 -13.50 6.61 33.77
N ASP A 129 -12.65 6.61 32.72
CA ASP A 129 -13.02 6.06 31.42
C ASP A 129 -12.06 4.93 31.09
N SER A 130 -12.60 3.73 31.03
CA SER A 130 -11.96 2.45 30.69
C SER A 130 -10.62 2.60 29.98
N CYS A 131 -9.55 2.02 30.51
CA CYS A 131 -8.26 1.85 29.83
C CYS A 131 -8.53 1.24 28.46
N ILE A 132 -8.66 2.07 27.43
CA ILE A 132 -8.83 1.60 26.08
C ILE A 132 -7.49 0.99 25.68
N ASN A 133 -7.42 -0.33 25.62
CA ASN A 133 -6.27 -1.04 25.12
C ASN A 133 -6.27 -0.90 23.58
N THR A 134 -5.70 0.19 23.07
CA THR A 134 -5.66 0.47 21.64
C THR A 134 -4.81 -0.57 20.93
N LYS A 135 -5.39 -1.26 19.94
CA LYS A 135 -4.68 -2.20 19.06
C LYS A 135 -4.39 -1.55 17.71
N ILE A 136 -3.15 -1.69 17.22
CA ILE A 136 -2.67 -1.08 16.00
C ILE A 136 -2.37 -2.16 14.97
N VAL A 137 -2.88 -2.01 13.76
CA VAL A 137 -2.63 -2.91 12.63
C VAL A 137 -1.93 -2.14 11.52
N MET A 138 -0.73 -2.57 11.14
CA MET A 138 0.11 -1.92 10.14
C MET A 138 0.16 -2.77 8.86
N PHE A 139 -0.45 -2.26 7.79
CA PHE A 139 -0.41 -2.89 6.47
C PHE A 139 0.71 -2.25 5.65
N TYR A 140 1.65 -3.04 5.17
CA TYR A 140 2.82 -2.52 4.47
C TYR A 140 3.33 -3.43 3.35
N ASP A 141 4.13 -2.83 2.46
CA ASP A 141 4.78 -3.48 1.34
C ASP A 141 6.25 -3.03 1.29
N CYS A 142 7.17 -3.95 1.50
CA CYS A 142 8.60 -3.63 1.50
C CYS A 142 9.19 -3.44 0.10
N GLU A 143 8.50 -3.89 -0.95
CA GLU A 143 8.94 -3.73 -2.34
C GLU A 143 8.48 -2.41 -2.96
N GLN A 144 7.47 -1.74 -2.40
CA GLN A 144 6.94 -0.47 -2.90
C GLN A 144 7.63 0.76 -2.29
N ILE A 145 8.94 0.83 -2.41
CA ILE A 145 9.71 2.01 -2.00
C ILE A 145 9.81 2.96 -3.18
N LEU A 146 9.26 4.18 -3.06
CA LEU A 146 9.22 5.17 -4.14
C LEU A 146 10.34 6.22 -4.05
N SER A 147 11.07 6.29 -2.94
CA SER A 147 12.11 7.30 -2.74
C SER A 147 13.26 6.80 -1.88
N ARG A 148 14.46 7.41 -2.10
CA ARG A 148 15.63 7.15 -1.23
C ARG A 148 15.37 7.52 0.25
N GLN A 149 14.45 8.44 0.51
CA GLN A 149 14.09 8.82 1.88
C GLN A 149 13.27 7.71 2.54
N GLU A 150 12.32 7.09 1.82
CA GLU A 150 11.57 5.92 2.31
C GLU A 150 12.52 4.74 2.56
N GLN A 151 13.46 4.49 1.66
CA GLN A 151 14.47 3.45 1.82
C GLN A 151 15.35 3.67 3.07
N LYS A 152 15.77 4.92 3.34
CA LYS A 152 16.60 5.24 4.51
C LYS A 152 15.88 5.05 5.85
N ARG A 153 14.54 5.23 5.87
CA ARG A 153 13.75 5.05 7.09
C ARG A 153 13.66 3.60 7.54
N ALA A 154 13.88 2.65 6.63
CA ALA A 154 13.79 1.21 6.91
C ALA A 154 12.54 0.85 7.74
N MET A 155 11.40 1.45 7.37
CA MET A 155 10.15 1.36 8.13
C MET A 155 9.66 -0.08 8.26
N ASP A 156 9.91 -0.90 7.24
CA ASP A 156 9.64 -2.34 7.26
C ASP A 156 10.29 -3.05 8.45
N LYS A 157 11.57 -2.76 8.72
CA LYS A 157 12.29 -3.32 9.88
C LYS A 157 11.69 -2.83 11.18
N ARG A 158 11.42 -1.52 11.29
CA ARG A 158 10.81 -0.95 12.51
C ARG A 158 9.46 -1.58 12.80
N ILE A 159 8.62 -1.79 11.78
CA ILE A 159 7.32 -2.47 11.93
C ILE A 159 7.54 -3.93 12.38
N GLU A 160 8.48 -4.64 11.77
CA GLU A 160 8.77 -6.03 12.12
C GLU A 160 9.32 -6.17 13.56
N ASP A 161 10.11 -5.20 14.03
CA ASP A 161 10.69 -5.22 15.37
C ASP A 161 9.67 -5.01 16.48
N ILE A 162 8.64 -4.16 16.25
CA ILE A 162 7.63 -3.85 17.26
C ILE A 162 6.40 -4.76 17.21
N ALA A 163 6.15 -5.46 16.09
CA ALA A 163 4.94 -6.25 15.91
C ALA A 163 4.91 -7.49 16.82
N ASP A 164 3.88 -7.57 17.68
CA ASP A 164 3.60 -8.72 18.52
C ASP A 164 3.09 -9.91 17.72
N GLU A 165 2.28 -9.63 16.68
CA GLU A 165 1.81 -10.64 15.73
C GLU A 165 2.06 -10.20 14.29
N LYS A 166 2.53 -11.15 13.47
CA LYS A 166 2.94 -10.91 12.08
C LYS A 166 2.15 -11.79 11.14
N TYR A 167 1.53 -11.16 10.16
CA TYR A 167 0.73 -11.82 9.13
C TYR A 167 1.35 -11.56 7.75
N PHE A 168 1.24 -12.53 6.86
CA PHE A 168 1.82 -12.44 5.53
C PHE A 168 0.80 -12.83 4.46
N LEU A 169 0.56 -11.91 3.51
CA LEU A 169 -0.27 -12.13 2.34
C LEU A 169 0.62 -12.53 1.16
N SER A 170 0.62 -13.81 0.81
CA SER A 170 1.48 -14.36 -0.24
C SER A 170 0.87 -14.31 -1.64
N ASP A 171 -0.45 -14.30 -1.75
CA ASP A 171 -1.12 -14.45 -3.04
C ASP A 171 -1.55 -13.12 -3.63
N ARG A 172 -1.09 -12.85 -4.85
CA ARG A 172 -1.52 -11.71 -5.64
C ARG A 172 -2.93 -11.94 -6.18
N ILE A 173 -3.92 -11.20 -5.68
CA ILE A 173 -5.33 -11.36 -6.04
C ILE A 173 -5.67 -10.58 -7.28
N ARG A 174 -5.02 -9.44 -7.50
CA ARG A 174 -5.43 -8.42 -8.46
C ARG A 174 -4.53 -8.31 -9.69
N THR A 175 -3.39 -8.96 -9.71
CA THR A 175 -2.45 -8.84 -10.83
C THR A 175 -2.52 -10.06 -11.71
N ASN A 176 -2.62 -9.84 -13.03
CA ASN A 176 -2.43 -10.91 -14.00
C ASN A 176 -1.09 -11.63 -13.73
N PRO A 177 -1.07 -12.96 -13.54
CA PRO A 177 0.14 -13.71 -13.22
C PRO A 177 1.29 -13.48 -14.23
N GLU A 178 0.95 -13.37 -15.52
CA GLU A 178 1.93 -13.09 -16.58
C GLU A 178 2.56 -11.71 -16.41
N LEU A 179 1.73 -10.68 -16.14
CA LEU A 179 2.22 -9.32 -15.90
C LEU A 179 3.08 -9.25 -14.65
N SER A 180 2.69 -9.94 -13.58
CA SER A 180 3.47 -10.02 -12.34
C SER A 180 4.83 -10.64 -12.56
N GLU A 181 4.87 -11.74 -13.32
CA GLU A 181 6.12 -12.42 -13.65
C GLU A 181 6.99 -11.56 -14.55
N PHE A 182 6.39 -10.93 -15.57
CA PHE A 182 7.10 -10.01 -16.45
C PHE A 182 7.78 -8.88 -15.67
N ILE A 183 7.02 -8.21 -14.79
CA ILE A 183 7.55 -7.10 -13.97
C ILE A 183 8.69 -7.60 -13.09
N ARG A 184 8.50 -8.70 -12.38
CA ARG A 184 9.54 -9.27 -11.51
C ARG A 184 10.81 -9.60 -12.28
N ASN A 185 10.69 -10.25 -13.44
CA ASN A 185 11.84 -10.63 -14.25
C ASN A 185 12.51 -9.42 -14.92
N MET A 186 11.75 -8.38 -15.22
CA MET A 186 12.28 -7.12 -15.73
C MET A 186 13.08 -6.36 -14.65
N PHE A 187 12.62 -6.36 -13.38
CA PHE A 187 13.33 -5.69 -12.31
C PHE A 187 14.50 -6.48 -11.73
N ASP A 188 14.53 -7.80 -11.94
CA ASP A 188 15.57 -8.70 -11.43
C ASP A 188 15.84 -9.82 -12.44
N LEU A 189 16.94 -9.69 -13.20
CA LEU A 189 17.33 -10.65 -14.23
C LEU A 189 17.76 -12.01 -13.67
N THR A 190 18.01 -12.14 -12.38
CA THR A 190 18.33 -13.43 -11.74
C THR A 190 17.11 -14.32 -11.56
N LYS A 191 15.91 -13.74 -11.59
CA LYS A 191 14.66 -14.48 -11.48
C LYS A 191 14.38 -15.25 -12.79
N ARG A 192 14.01 -16.51 -12.64
CA ARG A 192 13.58 -17.32 -13.77
C ARG A 192 12.07 -17.33 -13.87
N GLY A 193 11.56 -17.07 -15.08
CA GLY A 193 10.15 -17.12 -15.38
C GLY A 193 9.59 -18.54 -15.45
N LYS A 194 8.28 -18.67 -15.31
CA LYS A 194 7.52 -19.91 -15.48
C LYS A 194 7.23 -20.23 -16.96
N GLY A 195 7.69 -19.37 -17.88
CA GLY A 195 7.51 -19.55 -19.32
C GLY A 195 6.16 -19.07 -19.86
N TYR A 196 5.58 -18.02 -19.27
CA TYR A 196 4.41 -17.36 -19.84
C TYR A 196 4.73 -16.70 -21.19
N ARG A 197 3.72 -16.57 -22.04
CA ARG A 197 3.84 -15.90 -23.36
C ARG A 197 3.84 -14.38 -23.27
N TYR A 198 3.40 -13.82 -22.13
CA TYR A 198 3.27 -12.38 -21.86
C TYR A 198 2.39 -11.64 -22.88
N ASP A 199 1.31 -12.28 -23.33
CA ASP A 199 0.37 -11.71 -24.32
C ASP A 199 -0.29 -10.40 -23.80
N CYS A 200 -0.26 -10.18 -22.47
CA CYS A 200 -0.73 -8.95 -21.83
C CYS A 200 0.28 -7.78 -21.88
N VAL A 201 1.50 -7.99 -22.38
CA VAL A 201 2.57 -6.99 -22.42
C VAL A 201 2.96 -6.67 -23.85
N THR A 202 3.02 -5.39 -24.18
CA THR A 202 3.52 -4.91 -25.47
C THR A 202 4.71 -3.99 -25.24
N ILE A 203 5.84 -4.30 -25.87
CA ILE A 203 7.05 -3.47 -25.83
C ILE A 203 7.17 -2.73 -27.15
N CYS A 204 7.28 -1.41 -27.08
CA CYS A 204 7.48 -0.55 -28.24
C CYS A 204 8.75 0.30 -28.06
N TYR A 205 9.49 0.48 -29.12
CA TYR A 205 10.67 1.33 -29.13
C TYR A 205 10.35 2.66 -29.80
N ALA A 206 10.89 3.74 -29.27
CA ALA A 206 10.84 5.07 -29.86
C ALA A 206 12.26 5.65 -29.90
N ASN A 207 12.78 5.95 -31.08
CA ASN A 207 14.12 6.52 -31.28
C ASN A 207 14.12 8.05 -31.19
N SER A 208 12.94 8.66 -31.09
CA SER A 208 12.80 10.10 -30.99
C SER A 208 11.59 10.49 -30.12
N ILE A 209 11.62 11.75 -29.64
CA ILE A 209 10.48 12.33 -28.93
C ILE A 209 9.20 12.34 -29.78
N ASN A 210 9.35 12.58 -31.08
CA ASN A 210 8.19 12.63 -31.97
C ASN A 210 7.56 11.24 -32.15
N GLU A 211 8.35 10.20 -32.27
CA GLU A 211 7.86 8.82 -32.27
C GLU A 211 7.17 8.47 -30.96
N PHE A 212 7.77 8.80 -29.83
CA PHE A 212 7.15 8.60 -28.52
C PHE A 212 5.79 9.32 -28.42
N LYS A 213 5.70 10.59 -28.87
CA LYS A 213 4.43 11.33 -28.87
C LYS A 213 3.36 10.65 -29.72
N LYS A 214 3.74 10.11 -30.89
CA LYS A 214 2.82 9.35 -31.75
C LYS A 214 2.34 8.07 -31.09
N LEU A 215 3.26 7.27 -30.50
CA LEU A 215 2.91 6.07 -29.76
C LEU A 215 2.00 6.38 -28.57
N LYS A 216 2.32 7.40 -27.80
CA LYS A 216 1.48 7.86 -26.67
C LYS A 216 0.08 8.25 -27.12
N ALA A 217 -0.06 9.00 -28.23
CA ALA A 217 -1.36 9.38 -28.78
C ALA A 217 -2.15 8.14 -29.24
N TYR A 218 -1.49 7.20 -29.91
CA TYR A 218 -2.10 5.95 -30.36
C TYR A 218 -2.64 5.12 -29.19
N TYR A 219 -1.83 4.89 -28.16
CA TYR A 219 -2.27 4.11 -27.00
C TYR A 219 -3.31 4.84 -26.16
N LYS A 220 -3.24 6.18 -26.09
CA LYS A 220 -4.30 6.99 -25.46
C LYS A 220 -5.65 6.83 -26.14
N ALA A 221 -5.67 6.79 -27.49
CA ALA A 221 -6.88 6.52 -28.25
C ALA A 221 -7.47 5.13 -27.98
N LYS A 222 -6.61 4.15 -27.62
CA LYS A 222 -6.99 2.80 -27.17
C LYS A 222 -7.29 2.71 -25.67
N GLN A 223 -7.50 3.85 -24.99
CA GLN A 223 -7.83 3.96 -23.57
C GLN A 223 -6.74 3.52 -22.59
N TYR A 224 -5.47 3.48 -23.01
CA TYR A 224 -4.37 3.28 -22.09
C TYR A 224 -4.15 4.52 -21.20
N ILE A 225 -3.94 4.30 -19.93
CA ILE A 225 -3.58 5.33 -18.96
C ILE A 225 -2.05 5.46 -18.95
N TYR A 226 -1.55 6.64 -19.32
CA TYR A 226 -0.13 6.92 -19.24
C TYR A 226 0.25 7.32 -17.80
N ILE A 227 1.16 6.56 -17.21
CA ILE A 227 1.72 6.82 -15.88
C ILE A 227 3.14 7.34 -16.05
N ASP A 228 3.39 8.53 -15.51
CA ASP A 228 4.68 9.22 -15.56
C ASP A 228 5.43 9.07 -14.24
N TYR A 229 6.75 9.22 -14.26
CA TYR A 229 7.57 9.28 -13.05
C TYR A 229 7.37 10.62 -12.33
N GLU A 230 7.50 10.61 -11.00
CA GLU A 230 7.38 11.85 -10.24
C GLU A 230 8.64 12.71 -10.38
N LYS A 231 8.43 14.04 -10.19
CA LYS A 231 9.42 15.08 -10.30
C LYS A 231 10.50 15.11 -9.19
N SER A 232 10.54 14.19 -8.25
CA SER A 232 11.53 14.20 -7.17
C SER A 232 12.98 14.11 -7.67
N TYR A 233 13.16 13.69 -8.89
CA TYR A 233 14.44 13.87 -9.60
C TYR A 233 14.43 15.21 -10.32
N LYS A 234 15.09 16.21 -9.73
CA LYS A 234 15.29 17.56 -10.31
C LYS A 234 15.88 17.54 -11.74
N ASN A 235 16.36 16.39 -12.20
CA ASN A 235 16.99 16.17 -13.51
C ASN A 235 16.20 15.24 -14.45
N ALA A 236 14.97 14.85 -14.11
CA ALA A 236 14.15 14.10 -15.07
C ALA A 236 13.83 15.02 -16.26
N SER A 237 14.13 14.57 -17.47
CA SER A 237 13.88 15.35 -18.68
C SER A 237 12.43 15.80 -18.72
N THR A 238 12.21 17.05 -19.10
CA THR A 238 10.88 17.67 -19.19
C THR A 238 9.98 17.02 -20.25
N MET A 239 10.49 16.01 -20.96
CA MET A 239 9.90 15.40 -22.16
C MET A 239 8.62 14.62 -21.94
N TYR A 240 8.48 13.99 -20.79
CA TYR A 240 7.43 13.00 -20.55
C TYR A 240 6.34 13.45 -19.58
N LYS A 241 6.34 14.72 -19.16
CA LYS A 241 5.46 15.23 -18.11
C LYS A 241 3.98 15.10 -18.45
N THR A 242 3.25 14.35 -17.65
CA THR A 242 1.81 14.49 -17.53
C THR A 242 1.45 14.95 -16.13
N ARG A 243 0.58 15.95 -16.02
CA ARG A 243 0.10 16.43 -14.72
C ARG A 243 -0.98 15.53 -14.10
N LYS A 244 -1.51 14.58 -14.87
CA LYS A 244 -2.74 13.86 -14.51
C LYS A 244 -2.48 12.59 -13.71
N PHE A 245 -1.54 11.76 -14.15
CA PHE A 245 -1.20 10.50 -13.49
C PHE A 245 0.32 10.41 -13.34
N ASN A 246 0.78 10.26 -12.10
CA ASN A 246 2.16 9.96 -11.76
C ASN A 246 2.18 8.83 -10.73
N THR A 247 3.35 8.28 -10.42
CA THR A 247 3.52 7.15 -9.51
C THR A 247 2.81 7.34 -8.16
N TYR A 248 2.85 8.53 -7.57
CA TYR A 248 2.17 8.81 -6.29
C TYR A 248 0.65 8.99 -6.42
N LYS A 249 0.17 9.49 -7.55
CA LYS A 249 -1.27 9.73 -7.76
C LYS A 249 -2.06 8.47 -8.11
N VAL A 250 -1.35 7.39 -8.43
CA VAL A 250 -1.96 6.11 -8.82
C VAL A 250 -1.92 5.07 -7.72
N ILE A 251 -1.31 5.39 -6.58
CA ILE A 251 -1.29 4.50 -5.41
C ILE A 251 -2.73 4.15 -5.02
N GLY A 252 -2.97 2.86 -4.80
CA GLY A 252 -4.29 2.34 -4.45
C GLY A 252 -5.32 2.34 -5.60
N LYS A 253 -4.90 2.68 -6.84
CA LYS A 253 -5.77 2.64 -8.03
C LYS A 253 -5.44 1.46 -8.92
N GLU A 254 -6.46 0.95 -9.60
CA GLU A 254 -6.36 -0.11 -10.60
C GLU A 254 -6.69 0.44 -11.97
N PHE A 255 -6.01 -0.07 -12.97
CA PHE A 255 -6.20 0.31 -14.37
C PHE A 255 -6.13 -0.94 -15.25
N ASP A 256 -7.09 -1.07 -16.16
CA ASP A 256 -7.12 -2.19 -17.11
C ASP A 256 -5.96 -2.13 -18.12
N LYS A 257 -5.57 -0.91 -18.50
CA LYS A 257 -4.55 -0.67 -19.52
C LYS A 257 -3.62 0.45 -19.11
N VAL A 258 -2.35 0.14 -19.00
CA VAL A 258 -1.30 1.08 -18.58
C VAL A 258 -0.24 1.22 -19.65
N LEU A 259 0.20 2.44 -19.90
CA LEU A 259 1.38 2.78 -20.68
C LEU A 259 2.39 3.45 -19.76
N THR A 260 3.61 2.98 -19.75
CA THR A 260 4.73 3.63 -19.06
C THR A 260 5.95 3.65 -19.97
N VAL A 261 7.00 4.38 -19.57
CA VAL A 261 8.24 4.51 -20.35
C VAL A 261 9.42 4.11 -19.48
N ILE A 262 10.34 3.37 -20.07
CA ILE A 262 11.67 3.10 -19.54
C ILE A 262 12.65 3.78 -20.49
N ASP A 263 13.42 4.72 -19.98
CA ASP A 263 14.41 5.48 -20.78
C ASP A 263 15.85 5.15 -20.35
N GLY A 264 16.83 5.77 -20.99
CA GLY A 264 18.25 5.55 -20.71
C GLY A 264 18.74 5.90 -19.30
N LYS A 265 17.85 6.27 -18.39
CA LYS A 265 18.18 6.50 -16.95
C LYS A 265 18.03 5.24 -16.12
N PHE A 266 17.41 4.21 -16.69
CA PHE A 266 17.31 2.90 -16.08
C PHE A 266 18.46 2.04 -16.59
N SER A 267 19.17 1.43 -15.67
CA SER A 267 20.25 0.50 -15.95
C SER A 267 20.27 -0.59 -14.90
N TYR A 268 20.63 -1.79 -15.31
CA TYR A 268 20.84 -2.88 -14.37
C TYR A 268 22.15 -2.67 -13.62
N ASN A 269 22.12 -2.95 -12.32
CA ASN A 269 23.31 -3.00 -11.48
C ASN A 269 24.12 -4.28 -11.72
N GLU A 270 25.23 -4.44 -11.02
CA GLU A 270 26.09 -5.64 -11.09
C GLU A 270 25.40 -6.95 -10.65
N TYR A 271 24.31 -6.86 -9.93
CA TYR A 271 23.49 -8.00 -9.47
C TYR A 271 22.32 -8.30 -10.44
N GLY A 272 22.17 -7.55 -11.53
CA GLY A 272 21.08 -7.72 -12.50
C GLY A 272 19.75 -7.13 -12.05
N GLU A 273 19.75 -6.19 -11.09
CA GLU A 273 18.57 -5.48 -10.63
C GLU A 273 18.47 -4.11 -11.33
N LEU A 274 17.23 -3.73 -11.77
CA LEU A 274 16.94 -2.50 -12.52
C LEU A 274 16.77 -1.31 -11.56
#